data_13024e3ed23483a10c84b48c61273741
#
_entry.id   13024e3ed23483a10c84b48c61273741
#
_cell.length_a   1.000
_cell.length_b   1.000
_cell.length_c   1.000
_cell.angle_alpha   90.00
_cell.angle_beta   90.00
_cell.angle_gamma   90.00
#
_symmetry.space_group_name_H-M   'P 1'
#
loop_
_entity.id
_entity.type
_entity.pdbx_description
1 polymer ?
#
loop_
_entity_poly.entity_id
_entity_poly.type
_entity_poly.pdbx_seq_one_letter_code
_entity_poly.pdbx_strand_id
1 'polypeptide(L)'
;TNTLDKVYVWQNKNKLLSTYEYQIGGKTGFTKKAKRTLVTASMKDNKTCIVVTLNDGNDFADHKNACEEVFDNYERVLLLDKDTFIVDEDNPTKYYIKENLYALLKPEEKEKVKINLNVDNTCKERIVGKASVYLNDFLLGETDIFLNNDENKHKENFFVRCWRWLT
;
A
#
# COMPACT_ATOMS: atom_id res chain seq x y z
N THR A 1 -14.39 10.41 30.78
CA THR A 1 -15.86 10.36 30.75
C THR A 1 -16.37 11.02 32.04
N ASN A 2 -17.29 11.96 31.90
CA ASN A 2 -17.91 12.65 33.02
C ASN A 2 -19.33 12.12 33.23
N THR A 3 -19.66 11.75 34.46
CA THR A 3 -21.03 11.48 34.87
C THR A 3 -21.32 12.36 36.08
N LEU A 4 -22.39 13.16 36.00
CA LEU A 4 -22.90 14.15 36.94
C LEU A 4 -21.95 14.69 38.04
N ASP A 5 -21.25 13.86 38.82
CA ASP A 5 -20.37 14.28 39.91
C ASP A 5 -19.01 13.56 39.97
N LYS A 6 -18.66 12.77 38.95
CA LYS A 6 -17.41 12.01 38.93
C LYS A 6 -16.68 12.13 37.59
N VAL A 7 -15.41 12.48 37.65
CA VAL A 7 -14.49 12.41 36.51
C VAL A 7 -13.78 11.07 36.52
N TYR A 8 -13.98 10.28 35.47
CA TYR A 8 -13.26 9.01 35.29
C TYR A 8 -12.14 9.22 34.27
N VAL A 9 -10.91 8.99 34.70
CA VAL A 9 -9.71 9.03 33.84
C VAL A 9 -9.30 7.58 33.53
N TRP A 10 -9.26 7.24 32.23
CA TRP A 10 -8.86 5.94 31.77
C TRP A 10 -7.54 6.05 31.02
N GLN A 11 -6.52 5.34 31.50
CA GLN A 11 -5.24 5.25 30.79
C GLN A 11 -5.28 4.10 29.78
N ASN A 12 -4.83 4.39 28.54
CA ASN A 12 -4.71 3.35 27.53
C ASN A 12 -3.64 2.35 27.93
N LYS A 13 -3.98 1.05 27.87
CA LYS A 13 -3.04 -0.03 28.21
C LYS A 13 -1.97 -0.28 27.16
N ASN A 14 -2.21 0.16 25.92
CA ASN A 14 -1.20 0.11 24.87
C ASN A 14 -0.18 1.24 25.07
N LYS A 15 0.93 0.90 25.70
CA LYS A 15 2.00 1.85 26.03
C LYS A 15 2.68 2.43 24.78
N LEU A 16 2.70 1.72 23.65
CA LEU A 16 3.33 2.20 22.42
C LEU A 16 2.70 3.48 21.90
N LEU A 17 1.42 3.74 22.16
CA LEU A 17 0.77 5.00 21.80
C LEU A 17 1.40 6.24 22.43
N SER A 18 2.14 6.08 23.52
CA SER A 18 2.83 7.17 24.22
C SER A 18 4.35 7.09 24.16
N THR A 19 4.92 5.94 23.74
CA THR A 19 6.36 5.67 23.80
C THR A 19 6.99 5.44 22.42
N TYR A 20 6.17 5.29 21.38
CA TYR A 20 6.66 5.06 20.03
C TYR A 20 5.96 6.03 19.07
N GLU A 21 6.70 6.97 18.52
CA GLU A 21 6.20 8.09 17.72
C GLU A 21 5.43 7.67 16.46
N TYR A 22 5.79 6.52 15.85
CA TYR A 22 5.14 6.02 14.64
C TYR A 22 3.86 5.22 14.90
N GLN A 23 3.52 4.99 16.17
CA GLN A 23 2.36 4.19 16.55
C GLN A 23 1.05 4.91 16.25
N ILE A 24 0.21 4.33 15.37
CA ILE A 24 -1.09 4.91 14.98
C ILE A 24 -2.28 4.21 15.62
N GLY A 25 -2.13 2.97 16.10
CA GLY A 25 -3.23 2.25 16.72
C GLY A 25 -2.84 0.86 17.21
N GLY A 26 -3.78 0.22 17.89
CA GLY A 26 -3.60 -1.16 18.33
C GLY A 26 -4.54 -1.56 19.46
N LYS A 27 -4.51 -2.85 19.80
CA LYS A 27 -5.32 -3.45 20.86
C LYS A 27 -4.53 -4.46 21.66
N THR A 28 -4.50 -4.28 22.97
CA THR A 28 -3.99 -5.28 23.93
C THR A 28 -5.07 -6.29 24.26
N GLY A 29 -4.69 -7.53 24.48
CA GLY A 29 -5.57 -8.59 24.96
C GLY A 29 -4.90 -9.46 26.02
N PHE A 30 -5.69 -10.07 26.89
CA PHE A 30 -5.23 -11.06 27.86
C PHE A 30 -6.33 -12.02 28.23
N THR A 31 -6.02 -13.30 28.21
CA THR A 31 -6.81 -14.35 28.85
C THR A 31 -5.89 -15.33 29.58
N LYS A 32 -6.42 -16.09 30.55
CA LYS A 32 -5.64 -17.11 31.22
C LYS A 32 -5.04 -18.17 30.28
N LYS A 33 -5.77 -18.48 29.19
CA LYS A 33 -5.37 -19.47 28.16
C LYS A 33 -4.43 -18.87 27.11
N ALA A 34 -4.79 -17.72 26.53
CA ALA A 34 -4.03 -17.09 25.44
C ALA A 34 -2.86 -16.22 25.94
N LYS A 35 -2.80 -15.94 27.26
CA LYS A 35 -1.81 -15.02 27.84
C LYS A 35 -1.89 -13.62 27.24
N ARG A 36 -0.76 -12.92 27.12
CA ARG A 36 -0.70 -11.59 26.49
C ARG A 36 -0.83 -11.72 24.99
N THR A 37 -1.66 -10.86 24.42
CA THR A 37 -1.80 -10.71 22.97
C THR A 37 -1.78 -9.24 22.64
N LEU A 38 -1.11 -8.87 21.56
CA LEU A 38 -1.02 -7.50 21.10
C LEU A 38 -1.14 -7.47 19.59
N VAL A 39 -1.91 -6.54 19.07
CA VAL A 39 -1.88 -6.11 17.66
C VAL A 39 -1.64 -4.63 17.62
N THR A 40 -0.72 -4.18 16.77
CA THR A 40 -0.41 -2.76 16.58
C THR A 40 -0.29 -2.42 15.11
N ALA A 41 -0.56 -1.16 14.79
CA ALA A 41 -0.27 -0.56 13.51
C ALA A 41 0.61 0.68 13.73
N SER A 42 1.69 0.77 12.98
CA SER A 42 2.63 1.89 12.97
C SER A 42 2.83 2.40 11.56
N MET A 43 3.04 3.69 11.40
CA MET A 43 3.22 4.31 10.08
C MET A 43 4.40 5.27 10.08
N LYS A 44 5.29 5.12 9.10
CA LYS A 44 6.44 6.00 8.83
C LYS A 44 6.63 6.13 7.32
N ASP A 45 6.78 7.34 6.79
CA ASP A 45 7.07 7.60 5.37
C ASP A 45 6.10 6.88 4.39
N ASN A 46 4.80 6.92 4.68
CA ASN A 46 3.76 6.20 3.93
C ASN A 46 3.93 4.67 3.88
N LYS A 47 4.73 4.10 4.78
CA LYS A 47 4.83 2.65 5.03
C LYS A 47 4.02 2.31 6.27
N THR A 48 3.13 1.33 6.17
CA THR A 48 2.36 0.84 7.32
C THR A 48 2.85 -0.55 7.70
N CYS A 49 3.21 -0.70 8.96
CA CYS A 49 3.58 -1.99 9.56
C CYS A 49 2.50 -2.42 10.56
N ILE A 50 2.01 -3.64 10.40
CA ILE A 50 1.08 -4.28 11.33
C ILE A 50 1.79 -5.47 11.96
N VAL A 51 1.86 -5.48 13.30
CA VAL A 51 2.47 -6.56 14.06
C VAL A 51 1.44 -7.21 14.97
N VAL A 52 1.47 -8.54 15.04
CA VAL A 52 0.61 -9.35 15.90
C VAL A 52 1.47 -10.33 16.68
N THR A 53 1.39 -10.28 18.01
CA THR A 53 2.04 -11.26 18.88
C THR A 53 1.03 -11.97 19.78
N LEU A 54 1.29 -13.25 20.02
CA LEU A 54 0.49 -14.12 20.88
C LEU A 54 1.39 -14.76 21.92
N ASN A 55 0.97 -14.72 23.20
CA ASN A 55 1.70 -15.26 24.34
C ASN A 55 3.15 -14.71 24.43
N ASP A 56 3.29 -13.43 24.21
CA ASP A 56 4.58 -12.74 24.22
C ASP A 56 4.69 -11.85 25.47
N GLY A 57 5.70 -12.10 26.30
CA GLY A 57 5.97 -11.34 27.52
C GLY A 57 6.62 -9.99 27.26
N ASN A 58 7.27 -9.82 26.10
CA ASN A 58 8.02 -8.63 25.69
C ASN A 58 7.34 -7.87 24.54
N ASP A 59 6.06 -8.13 24.32
CA ASP A 59 5.25 -7.70 23.19
C ASP A 59 5.49 -6.24 22.72
N PHE A 60 5.61 -5.27 23.62
CA PHE A 60 5.82 -3.87 23.24
C PHE A 60 7.19 -3.62 22.61
N ALA A 61 8.25 -4.24 23.16
CA ALA A 61 9.59 -4.09 22.56
C ALA A 61 9.69 -4.83 21.23
N ASP A 62 9.13 -6.03 21.13
CA ASP A 62 9.16 -6.85 19.92
C ASP A 62 8.36 -6.20 18.80
N HIS A 63 7.21 -5.59 19.09
CA HIS A 63 6.44 -4.82 18.12
C HIS A 63 7.21 -3.59 17.60
N LYS A 64 7.87 -2.84 18.49
CA LYS A 64 8.71 -1.71 18.09
C LYS A 64 9.85 -2.17 17.20
N ASN A 65 10.61 -3.19 17.61
CA ASN A 65 11.76 -3.70 16.85
C ASN A 65 11.35 -4.22 15.47
N ALA A 66 10.23 -4.95 15.37
CA ALA A 66 9.72 -5.42 14.09
C ALA A 66 9.32 -4.28 13.16
N CYS A 67 8.72 -3.21 13.68
CA CYS A 67 8.39 -2.02 12.88
C CYS A 67 9.64 -1.29 12.41
N GLU A 68 10.64 -1.09 13.29
CA GLU A 68 11.91 -0.46 12.91
C GLU A 68 12.63 -1.28 11.82
N GLU A 69 12.67 -2.61 11.94
CA GLU A 69 13.25 -3.47 10.91
C GLU A 69 12.57 -3.27 9.55
N VAL A 70 11.24 -3.18 9.52
CA VAL A 70 10.49 -2.92 8.28
C VAL A 70 10.79 -1.51 7.74
N PHE A 71 10.79 -0.50 8.60
CA PHE A 71 10.98 0.88 8.17
C PHE A 71 12.39 1.16 7.66
N ASP A 72 13.40 0.49 8.22
CA ASP A 72 14.79 0.68 7.84
C ASP A 72 15.20 -0.14 6.60
N ASN A 73 14.61 -1.32 6.39
CA ASN A 73 15.04 -2.25 5.35
C ASN A 73 14.15 -2.27 4.11
N TYR A 74 12.92 -1.74 4.18
CA TYR A 74 12.00 -1.76 3.05
C TYR A 74 11.70 -0.35 2.55
N GLU A 75 11.64 -0.20 1.23
CA GLU A 75 11.25 1.03 0.56
C GLU A 75 9.88 0.86 -0.10
N ARG A 76 9.09 1.93 -0.08
CA ARG A 76 7.84 1.97 -0.84
C ARG A 76 8.13 2.30 -2.30
N VAL A 77 7.97 1.31 -3.16
CA VAL A 77 8.27 1.38 -4.59
C VAL A 77 6.99 1.50 -5.39
N LEU A 78 6.94 2.45 -6.33
CA LEU A 78 5.88 2.55 -7.33
C LEU A 78 6.12 1.49 -8.40
N LEU A 79 5.23 0.51 -8.52
CA LEU A 79 5.33 -0.61 -9.44
C LEU A 79 4.60 -0.33 -10.76
N LEU A 80 3.39 0.25 -10.68
CA LEU A 80 2.63 0.69 -11.84
C LEU A 80 2.15 2.12 -11.59
N ASP A 81 2.47 3.00 -12.53
CA ASP A 81 2.06 4.38 -12.51
C ASP A 81 0.91 4.59 -13.50
N LYS A 82 -0.25 5.02 -12.99
CA LYS A 82 -1.45 5.26 -13.80
C LYS A 82 -1.25 6.33 -14.88
N ASP A 83 -0.33 7.28 -14.66
CA ASP A 83 -0.10 8.41 -15.57
C ASP A 83 0.87 8.06 -16.70
N THR A 84 1.66 6.99 -16.53
CA THR A 84 2.63 6.49 -17.53
C THR A 84 2.37 5.05 -17.98
N PHE A 85 1.24 4.46 -17.56
CA PHE A 85 0.88 3.08 -17.89
C PHE A 85 0.61 2.91 -19.38
N ILE A 86 1.37 2.03 -20.03
CA ILE A 86 1.25 1.73 -21.46
C ILE A 86 1.19 0.21 -21.63
N VAL A 87 0.23 -0.27 -22.42
CA VAL A 87 0.08 -1.67 -22.84
C VAL A 87 0.40 -1.83 -24.32
N ASP A 88 0.00 -0.83 -25.12
CA ASP A 88 0.10 -0.81 -26.58
C ASP A 88 0.91 0.43 -26.97
N GLU A 89 2.12 0.21 -27.49
CA GLU A 89 3.02 1.31 -27.88
C GLU A 89 2.51 2.09 -29.09
N ASP A 90 1.77 1.44 -29.98
CA ASP A 90 1.17 2.07 -31.17
C ASP A 90 -0.03 2.97 -30.78
N ASN A 91 -0.69 2.63 -29.66
CA ASN A 91 -1.80 3.41 -29.11
C ASN A 91 -1.69 3.51 -27.57
N PRO A 92 -0.78 4.34 -27.05
CA PRO A 92 -0.45 4.40 -25.62
C PRO A 92 -1.57 4.87 -24.71
N THR A 93 -2.63 5.49 -25.27
CA THR A 93 -3.78 5.95 -24.49
C THR A 93 -4.99 5.03 -24.54
N LYS A 94 -4.89 3.92 -25.27
CA LYS A 94 -5.98 2.94 -25.44
C LYS A 94 -6.37 2.26 -24.13
N TYR A 95 -5.41 2.03 -23.27
CA TYR A 95 -5.59 1.35 -21.99
C TYR A 95 -5.15 2.21 -20.83
N TYR A 96 -5.80 2.05 -19.70
CA TYR A 96 -5.39 2.74 -18.47
C TYR A 96 -5.68 1.92 -17.21
N ILE A 97 -5.01 2.25 -16.14
CA ILE A 97 -5.31 1.80 -14.77
C ILE A 97 -5.80 3.00 -13.95
N LYS A 98 -6.65 2.78 -12.96
CA LYS A 98 -7.24 3.88 -12.18
C LYS A 98 -6.34 4.39 -11.07
N GLU A 99 -5.55 3.51 -10.50
CA GLU A 99 -4.75 3.79 -9.31
C GLU A 99 -3.32 3.30 -9.49
N ASN A 100 -2.41 3.98 -8.84
CA ASN A 100 -1.03 3.55 -8.77
C ASN A 100 -0.91 2.28 -7.91
N LEU A 101 -0.07 1.34 -8.33
CA LEU A 101 0.25 0.16 -7.55
C LEU A 101 1.62 0.32 -6.89
N TYR A 102 1.65 0.11 -5.57
CA TYR A 102 2.88 0.19 -4.78
C TYR A 102 3.13 -1.13 -4.04
N ALA A 103 4.40 -1.42 -3.78
CA ALA A 103 4.79 -2.46 -2.84
C ALA A 103 5.92 -1.98 -1.92
N LEU A 104 6.11 -2.68 -0.81
CA LEU A 104 7.29 -2.56 0.04
C LEU A 104 8.30 -3.61 -0.41
N LEU A 105 9.47 -3.16 -0.82
CA LEU A 105 10.54 -4.01 -1.33
C LEU A 105 11.87 -3.65 -0.66
N LYS A 106 12.72 -4.64 -0.48
CA LYS A 106 14.13 -4.39 -0.19
C LYS A 106 14.85 -3.89 -1.44
N PRO A 107 15.93 -3.12 -1.31
CA PRO A 107 16.67 -2.60 -2.47
C PRO A 107 17.04 -3.68 -3.49
N GLU A 108 17.50 -4.86 -3.04
CA GLU A 108 17.92 -5.99 -3.88
C GLU A 108 16.76 -6.77 -4.54
N GLU A 109 15.52 -6.46 -4.18
CA GLU A 109 14.33 -7.10 -4.74
C GLU A 109 13.78 -6.34 -5.94
N LYS A 110 14.10 -5.06 -6.09
CA LYS A 110 13.55 -4.20 -7.16
C LYS A 110 13.78 -4.76 -8.57
N GLU A 111 14.97 -5.30 -8.81
CA GLU A 111 15.34 -5.87 -10.12
C GLU A 111 14.67 -7.22 -10.42
N LYS A 112 14.08 -7.87 -9.41
CA LYS A 112 13.41 -9.17 -9.52
C LYS A 112 11.92 -9.04 -9.76
N VAL A 113 11.40 -7.82 -9.81
CA VAL A 113 9.98 -7.54 -10.05
C VAL A 113 9.64 -7.83 -11.51
N LYS A 114 8.55 -8.56 -11.73
CA LYS A 114 8.02 -8.86 -13.06
C LYS A 114 6.59 -8.37 -13.17
N ILE A 115 6.26 -7.75 -14.29
CA ILE A 115 4.92 -7.27 -14.61
C ILE A 115 4.34 -8.16 -15.69
N ASN A 116 3.16 -8.72 -15.44
CA ASN A 116 2.39 -9.51 -16.39
C ASN A 116 1.12 -8.74 -16.76
N LEU A 117 0.96 -8.45 -18.04
CA LEU A 117 -0.22 -7.81 -18.60
C LEU A 117 -1.05 -8.86 -19.33
N ASN A 118 -2.28 -9.07 -18.88
CA ASN A 118 -3.24 -9.96 -19.53
C ASN A 118 -4.43 -9.12 -20.01
N VAL A 119 -4.56 -8.93 -21.33
CA VAL A 119 -5.60 -8.09 -21.95
C VAL A 119 -6.36 -8.91 -22.98
N ASP A 120 -7.68 -8.95 -22.85
CA ASP A 120 -8.58 -9.52 -23.83
C ASP A 120 -9.06 -8.41 -24.79
N ASN A 121 -8.44 -8.37 -25.98
CA ASN A 121 -8.76 -7.40 -27.03
C ASN A 121 -10.15 -7.62 -27.65
N THR A 122 -10.82 -8.73 -27.38
CA THR A 122 -12.17 -9.03 -27.88
C THR A 122 -13.26 -8.57 -26.93
N CYS A 123 -12.90 -8.27 -25.70
CA CYS A 123 -13.81 -7.82 -24.67
C CYS A 123 -14.31 -6.39 -24.98
N LYS A 124 -15.63 -6.22 -25.00
CA LYS A 124 -16.28 -4.91 -25.17
C LYS A 124 -16.70 -4.28 -23.84
N GLU A 125 -16.35 -4.93 -22.75
CA GLU A 125 -16.61 -4.43 -21.41
C GLU A 125 -15.62 -3.31 -21.04
N ARG A 126 -15.92 -2.59 -19.97
CA ARG A 126 -15.06 -1.51 -19.49
C ARG A 126 -13.74 -2.03 -18.92
N ILE A 127 -13.75 -3.22 -18.29
CA ILE A 127 -12.57 -3.92 -17.80
C ILE A 127 -12.17 -4.94 -18.87
N VAL A 128 -10.99 -4.79 -19.43
CA VAL A 128 -10.50 -5.61 -20.53
C VAL A 128 -9.32 -6.50 -20.12
N GLY A 129 -8.90 -6.43 -18.87
CA GLY A 129 -7.80 -7.27 -18.42
C GLY A 129 -7.29 -6.92 -17.03
N LYS A 130 -6.14 -7.50 -16.69
CA LYS A 130 -5.44 -7.28 -15.42
C LYS A 130 -3.95 -7.07 -15.63
N ALA A 131 -3.39 -6.16 -14.87
CA ALA A 131 -1.95 -6.01 -14.68
C ALA A 131 -1.59 -6.62 -13.32
N SER A 132 -0.77 -7.66 -13.33
CA SER A 132 -0.32 -8.36 -12.13
C SER A 132 1.18 -8.20 -11.96
N VAL A 133 1.63 -7.88 -10.76
CA VAL A 133 3.03 -7.66 -10.44
C VAL A 133 3.52 -8.71 -9.47
N TYR A 134 4.64 -9.34 -9.79
CA TYR A 134 5.23 -10.44 -9.05
C TYR A 134 6.65 -10.11 -8.59
N LEU A 135 7.01 -10.59 -7.41
CA LEU A 135 8.38 -10.74 -6.97
C LEU A 135 8.73 -12.23 -7.02
N ASN A 136 9.57 -12.63 -7.97
CA ASN A 136 9.74 -14.04 -8.36
C ASN A 136 8.36 -14.66 -8.70
N ASP A 137 7.89 -15.63 -7.90
CA ASP A 137 6.59 -16.30 -8.09
C ASP A 137 5.51 -15.79 -7.11
N PHE A 138 5.83 -14.80 -6.28
CA PHE A 138 4.91 -14.25 -5.30
C PHE A 138 4.18 -13.02 -5.86
N LEU A 139 2.84 -13.06 -5.86
CA LEU A 139 2.01 -11.94 -6.29
C LEU A 139 2.10 -10.79 -5.27
N LEU A 140 2.66 -9.66 -5.69
CA LEU A 140 2.73 -8.43 -4.89
C LEU A 140 1.42 -7.65 -4.94
N GLY A 141 0.76 -7.63 -6.09
CA GLY A 141 -0.51 -6.96 -6.28
C GLY A 141 -0.99 -7.03 -7.72
N GLU A 142 -2.26 -6.71 -7.91
CA GLU A 142 -2.89 -6.63 -9.24
C GLU A 142 -3.85 -5.45 -9.33
N THR A 143 -4.08 -4.97 -10.53
CA THR A 143 -5.06 -3.93 -10.85
C THR A 143 -5.76 -4.23 -12.15
N ASP A 144 -7.02 -3.79 -12.28
CA ASP A 144 -7.79 -3.93 -13.51
C ASP A 144 -7.29 -2.97 -14.59
N ILE A 145 -7.26 -3.45 -15.82
CA ILE A 145 -6.96 -2.66 -17.02
C ILE A 145 -8.29 -2.28 -17.68
N PHE A 146 -8.44 -1.00 -17.96
CA PHE A 146 -9.64 -0.40 -18.55
C PHE A 146 -9.35 0.02 -19.98
N LEU A 147 -10.37 -0.11 -20.86
CA LEU A 147 -10.36 0.44 -22.19
C LEU A 147 -10.77 1.92 -22.14
N ASN A 148 -10.00 2.77 -22.77
CA ASN A 148 -10.34 4.18 -22.96
C ASN A 148 -11.20 4.32 -24.22
N ASN A 149 -12.49 4.54 -24.05
CA ASN A 149 -13.44 4.70 -25.16
C ASN A 149 -13.55 6.15 -25.68
N ASP A 150 -12.77 7.07 -25.10
CA ASP A 150 -12.85 8.50 -25.46
C ASP A 150 -11.88 8.85 -26.59
N GLU A 151 -12.30 8.71 -27.84
CA GLU A 151 -11.61 9.28 -29.01
C GLU A 151 -11.44 10.81 -28.93
N ASN A 152 -12.16 11.48 -28.03
CA ASN A 152 -12.16 12.95 -27.90
C ASN A 152 -11.12 13.53 -26.94
N LYS A 153 -10.52 12.74 -26.04
CA LYS A 153 -9.47 13.23 -25.11
C LYS A 153 -8.09 13.35 -25.73
N HIS A 154 -7.88 12.76 -26.91
CA HIS A 154 -6.59 12.81 -27.60
C HIS A 154 -6.12 14.23 -28.00
N LYS A 155 -7.04 15.19 -28.12
CA LYS A 155 -6.67 16.56 -28.54
C LYS A 155 -6.17 17.43 -27.40
N GLU A 156 -6.65 17.22 -26.17
CA GLU A 156 -6.24 18.08 -25.02
C GLU A 156 -4.85 17.72 -24.47
N ASN A 157 -4.51 16.43 -24.40
CA ASN A 157 -3.22 16.02 -23.85
C ASN A 157 -2.03 16.28 -24.79
N PHE A 158 -2.25 16.32 -26.09
CA PHE A 158 -1.20 16.65 -27.06
C PHE A 158 -0.76 18.12 -26.94
N PHE A 159 -1.69 19.04 -26.73
CA PHE A 159 -1.39 20.48 -26.57
C PHE A 159 -0.65 20.78 -25.25
N VAL A 160 -0.98 20.11 -24.16
CA VAL A 160 -0.32 20.30 -22.85
C VAL A 160 1.13 19.76 -22.87
N ARG A 161 1.41 18.66 -23.59
CA ARG A 161 2.78 18.13 -23.73
C ARG A 161 3.67 19.01 -24.61
N CYS A 162 3.13 19.60 -25.66
CA CYS A 162 3.89 20.54 -26.52
C CYS A 162 4.25 21.84 -25.78
N TRP A 163 3.41 22.31 -24.85
CA TRP A 163 3.69 23.55 -24.12
C TRP A 163 4.80 23.40 -23.06
N ARG A 164 4.97 22.21 -22.49
CA ARG A 164 6.08 21.93 -21.55
C ARG A 164 7.44 21.77 -22.23
N TRP A 165 7.51 21.72 -23.56
CA TRP A 165 8.76 21.66 -24.34
C TRP A 165 9.23 23.02 -24.82
N LEU A 166 8.42 24.07 -24.66
CA LEU A 166 8.68 25.43 -25.18
C LEU A 166 8.88 26.45 -24.05
N THR A 167 8.86 26.06 -22.78
CA THR A 167 9.21 26.88 -21.61
C THR A 167 10.31 26.21 -20.80
#